data_58f9295b15a90ece82d8d966ebdebf0f
#
_entry.id   58f9295b15a90ece82d8d966ebdebf0f
#
_cell.length_a   1.000
_cell.length_b   1.000
_cell.length_c   1.000
_cell.angle_alpha   90.00
_cell.angle_beta   90.00
_cell.angle_gamma   90.00
#
_symmetry.space_group_name_H-M   'P 1'
#
loop_
_entity.id
_entity.type
_entity.pdbx_description
1 polymer ?
#
loop_
_entity_poly.entity_id
_entity_poly.type
_entity_poly.pdbx_seq_one_letter_code
_entity_poly.pdbx_strand_id
1 'polypeptide(L)'
;PILLAFAPLLMGALILLFMDLSFNVTMQPFRALVADMLDDSQKTKGYVVQTFLINLGAVVGAVLPLILTHCGVSDEVIPGQVPQHIAWSYYIGGAILLATVLVTVFRTKEYPPEEFARYNNQPVEAEDEHKPSFVELLRNVPKVMLQLGVVQFFSWAALFLMWTYLKPAITGVVVSHETGELLSAGQTQTWVGVLNGIYPIPACIAALFIDKIAARWGNKLVYALCLLCGALGFLGLCVTTDQYAQMIPMVGIGVAWAGILAMPYAILSRAVDARRMGVYMGIFNFTITIPQIV
;
A
#
# COMPACT_ATOMS: atom_id res chain seq x y z
N PRO A 1 -18.37 25.78 25.96
CA PRO A 1 -18.04 24.45 26.52
C PRO A 1 -18.05 23.34 25.47
N ILE A 2 -18.99 23.34 24.50
CA ILE A 2 -19.13 22.31 23.46
C ILE A 2 -17.90 22.30 22.52
N LEU A 3 -17.40 23.45 22.12
CA LEU A 3 -16.19 23.57 21.28
C LEU A 3 -14.92 23.01 21.95
N LEU A 4 -14.82 23.11 23.28
CA LEU A 4 -13.68 22.57 24.04
C LEU A 4 -13.70 21.03 24.10
N ALA A 5 -14.88 20.40 24.06
CA ALA A 5 -15.01 18.96 24.02
C ALA A 5 -14.62 18.37 22.64
N PHE A 6 -14.78 19.15 21.57
CA PHE A 6 -14.41 18.74 20.19
C PHE A 6 -12.98 19.11 19.80
N ALA A 7 -12.29 19.98 20.55
CA ALA A 7 -10.94 20.42 20.24
C ALA A 7 -9.92 19.28 20.12
N PRO A 8 -9.88 18.27 21.02
CA PRO A 8 -8.97 17.14 20.88
C PRO A 8 -9.26 16.28 19.64
N LEU A 9 -10.53 16.08 19.31
CA LEU A 9 -10.96 15.30 18.14
C LEU A 9 -10.58 16.03 16.83
N LEU A 10 -10.82 17.34 16.76
CA LEU A 10 -10.44 18.15 15.62
C LEU A 10 -8.92 18.19 15.42
N MET A 11 -8.17 18.34 16.51
CA MET A 11 -6.71 18.32 16.46
C MET A 11 -6.17 16.97 16.01
N GLY A 12 -6.74 15.87 16.48
CA GLY A 12 -6.41 14.52 16.03
C GLY A 12 -6.69 14.33 14.53
N ALA A 13 -7.86 14.79 14.07
CA ALA A 13 -8.21 14.74 12.65
C ALA A 13 -7.26 15.57 11.77
N LEU A 14 -6.87 16.77 12.21
CA LEU A 14 -5.89 17.60 11.49
C LEU A 14 -4.51 16.95 11.44
N ILE A 15 -4.03 16.37 12.55
CA ILE A 15 -2.75 15.64 12.58
C ILE A 15 -2.78 14.46 11.61
N LEU A 16 -3.85 13.68 11.60
CA LEU A 16 -4.03 12.56 10.66
C LEU A 16 -4.04 13.05 9.21
N LEU A 17 -4.73 14.14 8.92
CA LEU A 17 -4.76 14.75 7.59
C LEU A 17 -3.36 15.16 7.13
N PHE A 18 -2.59 15.87 7.96
CA PHE A 18 -1.22 16.27 7.63
C PHE A 18 -0.29 15.06 7.48
N MET A 19 -0.46 14.05 8.30
CA MET A 19 0.30 12.81 8.20
C MET A 19 0.01 12.09 6.88
N ASP A 20 -1.26 11.94 6.52
CA ASP A 20 -1.67 11.28 5.26
C ASP A 20 -1.18 12.06 4.03
N LEU A 21 -1.32 13.39 4.03
CA LEU A 21 -0.76 14.24 2.98
C LEU A 21 0.76 14.06 2.84
N SER A 22 1.49 14.01 3.96
CA SER A 22 2.95 13.84 3.97
C SER A 22 3.36 12.47 3.39
N PHE A 23 2.67 11.40 3.76
CA PHE A 23 2.92 10.07 3.20
C PHE A 23 2.62 10.01 1.71
N ASN A 24 1.51 10.59 1.26
CA ASN A 24 1.14 10.61 -0.16
C ASN A 24 2.15 11.40 -1.00
N VAL A 25 2.62 12.55 -0.51
CA VAL A 25 3.66 13.35 -1.18
C VAL A 25 4.98 12.58 -1.29
N THR A 26 5.37 11.82 -0.25
CA THR A 26 6.62 11.06 -0.22
C THR A 26 6.55 9.79 -1.08
N MET A 27 5.40 9.17 -1.18
CA MET A 27 5.23 7.85 -1.82
C MET A 27 5.52 7.89 -3.33
N GLN A 28 5.17 8.97 -4.04
CA GLN A 28 5.35 9.04 -5.49
C GLN A 28 6.82 9.22 -5.90
N PRO A 29 7.60 10.15 -5.31
CA PRO A 29 9.04 10.21 -5.54
C PRO A 29 9.76 8.89 -5.22
N PHE A 30 9.36 8.22 -4.13
CA PHE A 30 9.95 6.94 -3.76
C PHE A 30 9.69 5.84 -4.80
N ARG A 31 8.53 5.83 -5.46
CA ARG A 31 8.22 4.92 -6.56
C ARG A 31 8.93 5.31 -7.85
N ALA A 32 9.01 6.61 -8.13
CA ALA A 32 9.73 7.13 -9.28
C ALA A 32 11.22 6.78 -9.20
N LEU A 33 11.84 6.91 -8.02
CA LEU A 33 13.25 6.58 -7.78
C LEU A 33 13.59 5.14 -8.22
N VAL A 34 12.68 4.18 -7.99
CA VAL A 34 12.88 2.78 -8.47
C VAL A 34 12.92 2.73 -9.99
N ALA A 35 12.08 3.51 -10.68
CA ALA A 35 12.07 3.56 -12.14
C ALA A 35 13.30 4.27 -12.71
N ASP A 36 13.79 5.29 -12.02
CA ASP A 36 14.88 6.15 -12.47
C ASP A 36 16.26 5.53 -12.24
N MET A 37 16.39 4.69 -11.20
CA MET A 37 17.68 4.10 -10.83
C MET A 37 17.92 2.68 -11.38
N LEU A 38 16.88 1.99 -11.83
CA LEU A 38 16.99 0.61 -12.28
C LEU A 38 16.82 0.48 -13.79
N ASP A 39 17.64 -0.40 -14.38
CA ASP A 39 17.48 -0.81 -15.78
C ASP A 39 16.12 -1.50 -16.01
N ASP A 40 15.59 -1.43 -17.22
CA ASP A 40 14.27 -1.98 -17.59
C ASP A 40 14.12 -3.47 -17.25
N SER A 41 15.19 -4.23 -17.33
CA SER A 41 15.22 -5.64 -16.94
C SER A 41 15.01 -5.86 -15.45
N GLN A 42 15.35 -4.88 -14.60
CA GLN A 42 15.33 -4.95 -13.14
C GLN A 42 14.13 -4.22 -12.51
N LYS A 43 13.42 -3.37 -13.25
CA LYS A 43 12.30 -2.57 -12.72
C LYS A 43 11.23 -3.42 -12.03
N THR A 44 10.83 -4.54 -12.64
CA THR A 44 9.85 -5.46 -12.03
C THR A 44 10.33 -5.97 -10.67
N LYS A 45 11.59 -6.40 -10.60
CA LYS A 45 12.21 -6.88 -9.37
C LYS A 45 12.27 -5.77 -8.31
N GLY A 46 12.61 -4.54 -8.70
CA GLY A 46 12.63 -3.38 -7.82
C GLY A 46 11.27 -3.13 -7.14
N TYR A 47 10.18 -3.08 -7.91
CA TYR A 47 8.84 -2.89 -7.37
C TYR A 47 8.35 -4.07 -6.51
N VAL A 48 8.76 -5.29 -6.86
CA VAL A 48 8.45 -6.48 -6.06
C VAL A 48 9.17 -6.46 -4.71
N VAL A 49 10.46 -6.09 -4.69
CA VAL A 49 11.23 -5.91 -3.44
C VAL A 49 10.62 -4.80 -2.58
N GLN A 50 10.26 -3.68 -3.19
CA GLN A 50 9.56 -2.59 -2.50
C GLN A 50 8.25 -3.09 -1.87
N THR A 51 7.44 -3.84 -2.63
CA THR A 51 6.19 -4.44 -2.15
C THR A 51 6.43 -5.42 -1.00
N PHE A 52 7.46 -6.24 -1.09
CA PHE A 52 7.86 -7.15 0.00
C PHE A 52 8.17 -6.39 1.28
N LEU A 53 9.00 -5.34 1.19
CA LEU A 53 9.41 -4.54 2.35
C LEU A 53 8.23 -3.77 2.96
N ILE A 54 7.30 -3.26 2.14
CA ILE A 54 6.06 -2.61 2.60
C ILE A 54 5.22 -3.59 3.43
N ASN A 55 5.00 -4.80 2.91
CA ASN A 55 4.20 -5.80 3.62
C ASN A 55 4.91 -6.34 4.86
N LEU A 56 6.23 -6.54 4.82
CA LEU A 56 7.02 -6.91 5.98
C LEU A 56 6.90 -5.84 7.08
N GLY A 57 6.99 -4.57 6.70
CA GLY A 57 6.79 -3.44 7.62
C GLY A 57 5.38 -3.42 8.22
N ALA A 58 4.35 -3.72 7.43
CA ALA A 58 2.98 -3.81 7.91
C ALA A 58 2.80 -4.94 8.95
N VAL A 59 3.39 -6.12 8.69
CA VAL A 59 3.38 -7.25 9.64
C VAL A 59 4.11 -6.88 10.93
N VAL A 60 5.32 -6.33 10.82
CA VAL A 60 6.11 -5.90 11.99
C VAL A 60 5.35 -4.84 12.79
N GLY A 61 4.77 -3.84 12.11
CA GLY A 61 3.99 -2.79 12.75
C GLY A 61 2.74 -3.31 13.46
N ALA A 62 2.06 -4.31 12.91
CA ALA A 62 0.89 -4.93 13.51
C ALA A 62 1.25 -5.75 14.77
N VAL A 63 2.43 -6.37 14.80
CA VAL A 63 2.87 -7.22 15.93
C VAL A 63 3.63 -6.42 17.00
N LEU A 64 4.13 -5.24 16.67
CA LEU A 64 4.96 -4.42 17.57
C LEU A 64 4.30 -4.12 18.92
N PRO A 65 3.00 -3.71 19.00
CA PRO A 65 2.34 -3.49 20.28
C PRO A 65 2.34 -4.76 21.17
N LEU A 66 2.12 -5.93 20.55
CA LEU A 66 2.12 -7.20 21.25
C LEU A 66 3.52 -7.56 21.80
N ILE A 67 4.56 -7.32 21.00
CA ILE A 67 5.96 -7.52 21.44
C ILE A 67 6.25 -6.62 22.65
N LEU A 68 5.84 -5.35 22.60
CA LEU A 68 6.06 -4.38 23.69
C LEU A 68 5.35 -4.81 24.97
N THR A 69 4.14 -5.31 24.89
CA THR A 69 3.42 -5.87 26.04
C THR A 69 4.16 -7.04 26.65
N HIS A 70 4.68 -7.96 25.83
CA HIS A 70 5.51 -9.08 26.30
C HIS A 70 6.84 -8.62 26.92
N CYS A 71 7.36 -7.47 26.49
CA CYS A 71 8.55 -6.86 27.09
C CYS A 71 8.24 -6.06 28.37
N GLY A 72 7.02 -6.10 28.87
CA GLY A 72 6.63 -5.48 30.15
C GLY A 72 6.12 -4.05 30.02
N VAL A 73 5.84 -3.56 28.82
CA VAL A 73 5.16 -2.27 28.62
C VAL A 73 3.68 -2.44 28.95
N SER A 74 3.12 -1.54 29.79
CA SER A 74 1.74 -1.61 30.22
C SER A 74 0.77 -1.51 29.04
N ASP A 75 -0.22 -2.39 29.02
CA ASP A 75 -1.36 -2.39 28.10
C ASP A 75 -2.64 -1.87 28.75
N GLU A 76 -2.54 -1.33 29.97
CA GLU A 76 -3.66 -0.78 30.73
C GLU A 76 -4.32 0.37 29.97
N VAL A 77 -5.64 0.28 29.81
CA VAL A 77 -6.45 1.29 29.14
C VAL A 77 -6.98 2.28 30.17
N ILE A 78 -6.37 3.46 30.27
CA ILE A 78 -6.82 4.56 31.10
C ILE A 78 -7.76 5.45 30.26
N PRO A 79 -9.00 5.74 30.71
CA PRO A 79 -9.91 6.61 29.97
C PRO A 79 -9.29 7.98 29.64
N GLY A 80 -9.32 8.37 28.37
CA GLY A 80 -8.76 9.62 27.87
C GLY A 80 -7.24 9.60 27.59
N GLN A 81 -6.57 8.46 27.74
CA GLN A 81 -5.15 8.30 27.41
C GLN A 81 -4.94 7.19 26.37
N VAL A 82 -3.90 7.34 25.55
CA VAL A 82 -3.47 6.28 24.64
C VAL A 82 -2.69 5.24 25.45
N PRO A 83 -3.00 3.93 25.35
CA PRO A 83 -2.25 2.88 26.04
C PRO A 83 -0.76 2.96 25.75
N GLN A 84 0.09 2.70 26.76
CA GLN A 84 1.54 2.92 26.65
C GLN A 84 2.17 2.08 25.52
N HIS A 85 1.80 0.81 25.36
CA HIS A 85 2.31 -0.06 24.29
C HIS A 85 1.99 0.48 22.90
N ILE A 86 0.84 1.13 22.71
CA ILE A 86 0.48 1.79 21.45
C ILE A 86 1.31 3.06 21.25
N ALA A 87 1.44 3.90 22.26
CA ALA A 87 2.23 5.13 22.18
C ALA A 87 3.70 4.84 21.84
N TRP A 88 4.32 3.85 22.50
CA TRP A 88 5.67 3.42 22.19
C TRP A 88 5.80 2.84 20.79
N SER A 89 4.80 2.11 20.28
CA SER A 89 4.80 1.63 18.90
C SER A 89 4.88 2.78 17.89
N TYR A 90 4.13 3.86 18.12
CA TYR A 90 4.21 5.07 17.28
C TYR A 90 5.57 5.77 17.39
N TYR A 91 6.15 5.89 18.58
CA TYR A 91 7.47 6.52 18.76
C TYR A 91 8.57 5.72 18.06
N ILE A 92 8.58 4.40 18.22
CA ILE A 92 9.53 3.51 17.57
C ILE A 92 9.35 3.57 16.05
N GLY A 93 8.11 3.44 15.56
CA GLY A 93 7.81 3.53 14.14
C GLY A 93 8.21 4.86 13.52
N GLY A 94 7.93 5.98 14.20
CA GLY A 94 8.33 7.32 13.78
C GLY A 94 9.85 7.50 13.76
N ALA A 95 10.55 6.98 14.77
CA ALA A 95 12.02 7.04 14.83
C ALA A 95 12.67 6.21 13.70
N ILE A 96 12.15 5.00 13.42
CA ILE A 96 12.60 4.16 12.30
C ILE A 96 12.36 4.86 10.97
N LEU A 97 11.17 5.44 10.78
CA LEU A 97 10.83 6.18 9.56
C LEU A 97 11.80 7.33 9.35
N LEU A 98 12.01 8.17 10.38
CA LEU A 98 12.94 9.30 10.29
C LEU A 98 14.37 8.83 9.98
N ALA A 99 14.85 7.81 10.67
CA ALA A 99 16.19 7.25 10.44
C ALA A 99 16.35 6.73 9.02
N THR A 100 15.37 5.97 8.50
CA THR A 100 15.43 5.42 7.13
C THR A 100 15.36 6.52 6.07
N VAL A 101 14.53 7.54 6.26
CA VAL A 101 14.48 8.71 5.35
C VAL A 101 15.82 9.44 5.34
N LEU A 102 16.41 9.72 6.51
CA LEU A 102 17.71 10.35 6.60
C LEU A 102 18.81 9.52 5.93
N VAL A 103 18.84 8.21 6.15
CA VAL A 103 19.76 7.29 5.45
C VAL A 103 19.58 7.39 3.94
N THR A 104 18.36 7.40 3.45
CA THR A 104 18.06 7.53 2.02
C THR A 104 18.58 8.86 1.48
N VAL A 105 18.27 9.98 2.13
CA VAL A 105 18.67 11.32 1.69
C VAL A 105 20.21 11.47 1.65
N PHE A 106 20.92 10.94 2.67
CA PHE A 106 22.38 11.12 2.76
C PHE A 106 23.19 10.07 1.99
N ARG A 107 22.62 8.89 1.73
CA ARG A 107 23.34 7.78 1.09
C ARG A 107 22.95 7.52 -0.36
N THR A 108 21.74 7.89 -0.76
CA THR A 108 21.30 7.70 -2.15
C THR A 108 21.84 8.85 -3.00
N LYS A 109 22.63 8.52 -4.02
CA LYS A 109 23.11 9.47 -4.99
C LYS A 109 22.18 9.42 -6.21
N GLU A 110 21.44 10.48 -6.43
CA GLU A 110 20.69 10.65 -7.68
C GLU A 110 21.65 11.10 -8.78
N TYR A 111 21.56 10.46 -9.94
CA TYR A 111 22.32 10.83 -11.12
C TYR A 111 21.47 11.76 -11.99
N PRO A 112 22.02 12.92 -12.42
CA PRO A 112 21.36 13.71 -13.45
C PRO A 112 21.01 12.87 -14.68
N PRO A 113 19.93 13.16 -15.40
CA PRO A 113 19.50 12.36 -16.56
C PRO A 113 20.59 12.14 -17.60
N GLU A 114 21.47 13.12 -17.78
CA GLU A 114 22.62 13.04 -18.70
C GLU A 114 23.67 12.02 -18.24
N GLU A 115 24.00 12.00 -16.94
CA GLU A 115 24.96 11.03 -16.39
C GLU A 115 24.36 9.63 -16.43
N PHE A 116 23.07 9.49 -16.12
CA PHE A 116 22.36 8.22 -16.19
C PHE A 116 22.34 7.66 -17.61
N ALA A 117 22.06 8.50 -18.62
CA ALA A 117 22.10 8.12 -20.03
C ALA A 117 23.51 7.67 -20.44
N ARG A 118 24.56 8.36 -19.98
CA ARG A 118 25.97 7.96 -20.24
C ARG A 118 26.32 6.62 -19.63
N TYR A 119 25.89 6.33 -18.40
CA TYR A 119 26.14 5.04 -17.73
C TYR A 119 25.42 3.88 -18.41
N ASN A 120 24.24 4.14 -18.97
CA ASN A 120 23.41 3.12 -19.64
C ASN A 120 23.64 3.05 -21.16
N ASN A 121 24.65 3.76 -21.70
CA ASN A 121 24.91 3.86 -23.12
C ASN A 121 23.69 4.31 -23.95
N GLN A 122 22.83 5.12 -23.37
CA GLN A 122 21.69 5.71 -24.04
C GLN A 122 22.10 7.02 -24.71
N PRO A 123 21.55 7.38 -25.88
CA PRO A 123 21.82 8.67 -26.48
C PRO A 123 21.36 9.78 -25.51
N VAL A 124 22.29 10.71 -25.26
CA VAL A 124 21.93 11.95 -24.53
C VAL A 124 21.12 12.79 -25.51
N GLU A 125 19.81 12.67 -25.46
CA GLU A 125 18.95 13.54 -26.23
C GLU A 125 19.03 14.97 -25.69
N ALA A 126 19.10 15.95 -26.59
CA ALA A 126 19.13 17.36 -26.23
C ALA A 126 17.93 17.72 -25.33
N GLU A 127 18.14 18.66 -24.39
CA GLU A 127 17.03 19.18 -23.60
C GLU A 127 15.93 19.68 -24.53
N ASP A 128 14.74 19.08 -24.42
CA ASP A 128 13.54 19.59 -25.08
C ASP A 128 13.30 21.02 -24.56
N GLU A 129 13.49 22.03 -25.38
CA GLU A 129 13.25 23.44 -25.02
C GLU A 129 11.81 23.69 -24.60
N HIS A 130 10.89 22.78 -24.94
CA HIS A 130 9.48 22.87 -24.61
C HIS A 130 9.15 22.02 -23.38
N LYS A 131 9.02 22.68 -22.22
CA LYS A 131 8.45 22.03 -21.02
C LYS A 131 6.93 21.96 -21.17
N PRO A 132 6.35 20.77 -21.42
CA PRO A 132 4.91 20.65 -21.63
C PRO A 132 4.12 21.13 -20.41
N SER A 133 3.02 21.82 -20.64
CA SER A 133 2.08 22.21 -19.60
C SER A 133 1.46 20.97 -18.95
N PHE A 134 1.06 21.07 -17.67
CA PHE A 134 0.34 20.00 -16.97
C PHE A 134 -0.90 19.51 -17.73
N VAL A 135 -1.63 20.44 -18.37
CA VAL A 135 -2.80 20.11 -19.20
C VAL A 135 -2.39 19.30 -20.44
N GLU A 136 -1.27 19.63 -21.05
CA GLU A 136 -0.73 18.89 -22.20
C GLU A 136 -0.29 17.48 -21.81
N LEU A 137 0.31 17.31 -20.64
CA LEU A 137 0.65 16.00 -20.09
C LEU A 137 -0.60 15.15 -19.82
N LEU A 138 -1.66 15.75 -19.28
CA LEU A 138 -2.96 15.07 -19.08
C LEU A 138 -3.59 14.64 -20.41
N ARG A 139 -3.47 15.46 -21.46
CA ARG A 139 -4.01 15.14 -22.78
C ARG A 139 -3.23 14.05 -23.51
N ASN A 140 -1.93 13.95 -23.23
CA ASN A 140 -1.01 13.01 -23.86
C ASN A 140 -0.71 11.78 -23.00
N VAL A 141 -1.62 11.44 -22.06
CA VAL A 141 -1.49 10.26 -21.19
C VAL A 141 -1.41 8.98 -22.04
N PRO A 142 -0.39 8.11 -21.83
CA PRO A 142 -0.26 6.85 -22.56
C PRO A 142 -1.48 5.94 -22.40
N LYS A 143 -1.93 5.30 -23.48
CA LYS A 143 -3.07 4.37 -23.44
C LYS A 143 -2.93 3.28 -22.37
N VAL A 144 -1.71 2.78 -22.16
CA VAL A 144 -1.40 1.78 -21.13
C VAL A 144 -1.70 2.33 -19.74
N MET A 145 -1.37 3.59 -19.47
CA MET A 145 -1.66 4.25 -18.19
C MET A 145 -3.17 4.41 -17.96
N LEU A 146 -3.95 4.75 -18.99
CA LEU A 146 -5.41 4.82 -18.89
C LEU A 146 -6.02 3.44 -18.59
N GLN A 147 -5.57 2.40 -19.27
CA GLN A 147 -6.03 1.03 -19.03
C GLN A 147 -5.69 0.56 -17.62
N LEU A 148 -4.46 0.77 -17.17
CA LEU A 148 -4.05 0.49 -15.79
C LEU A 148 -4.83 1.34 -14.79
N GLY A 149 -5.11 2.60 -15.11
CA GLY A 149 -5.89 3.51 -14.28
C GLY A 149 -7.29 2.98 -13.99
N VAL A 150 -7.99 2.45 -15.00
CA VAL A 150 -9.30 1.82 -14.81
C VAL A 150 -9.20 0.61 -13.87
N VAL A 151 -8.22 -0.26 -14.09
CA VAL A 151 -8.01 -1.43 -13.22
C VAL A 151 -7.69 -1.02 -11.79
N GLN A 152 -6.80 -0.04 -11.61
CA GLN A 152 -6.43 0.49 -10.30
C GLN A 152 -7.62 1.15 -9.60
N PHE A 153 -8.43 1.91 -10.31
CA PHE A 153 -9.62 2.54 -9.74
C PHE A 153 -10.53 1.50 -9.07
N PHE A 154 -10.91 0.44 -9.79
CA PHE A 154 -11.78 -0.60 -9.23
C PHE A 154 -11.08 -1.44 -8.16
N SER A 155 -9.79 -1.71 -8.29
CA SER A 155 -9.03 -2.47 -7.30
C SER A 155 -8.93 -1.72 -5.96
N TRP A 156 -8.63 -0.41 -6.01
CA TRP A 156 -8.57 0.41 -4.81
C TRP A 156 -9.96 0.68 -4.21
N ALA A 157 -11.00 0.85 -5.04
CA ALA A 157 -12.37 0.94 -4.56
C ALA A 157 -12.76 -0.32 -3.76
N ALA A 158 -12.48 -1.51 -4.30
CA ALA A 158 -12.78 -2.77 -3.63
C ALA A 158 -12.04 -2.92 -2.29
N LEU A 159 -10.75 -2.56 -2.24
CA LEU A 159 -9.96 -2.59 -1.01
C LEU A 159 -10.44 -1.55 0.01
N PHE A 160 -10.75 -0.35 -0.43
CA PHE A 160 -11.24 0.70 0.45
C PHE A 160 -12.61 0.35 1.04
N LEU A 161 -13.51 -0.21 0.23
CA LEU A 161 -14.78 -0.76 0.71
C LEU A 161 -14.55 -1.88 1.73
N MET A 162 -13.59 -2.77 1.51
CA MET A 162 -13.23 -3.79 2.49
C MET A 162 -12.80 -3.16 3.80
N TRP A 163 -11.84 -2.26 3.80
CA TRP A 163 -11.33 -1.65 5.04
C TRP A 163 -12.41 -0.88 5.80
N THR A 164 -13.33 -0.24 5.09
CA THR A 164 -14.40 0.57 5.67
C THR A 164 -15.57 -0.30 6.16
N TYR A 165 -15.96 -1.30 5.36
CA TYR A 165 -17.20 -2.05 5.59
C TYR A 165 -16.97 -3.49 6.08
N LEU A 166 -15.73 -3.95 6.29
CA LEU A 166 -15.47 -5.31 6.79
C LEU A 166 -16.18 -5.56 8.12
N LYS A 167 -16.11 -4.60 9.06
CA LYS A 167 -16.77 -4.74 10.36
C LYS A 167 -18.29 -4.90 10.23
N PRO A 168 -19.04 -3.96 9.62
CA PRO A 168 -20.48 -4.14 9.45
C PRO A 168 -20.83 -5.38 8.61
N ALA A 169 -20.01 -5.77 7.63
CA ALA A 169 -20.26 -6.95 6.81
C ALA A 169 -20.22 -8.27 7.59
N ILE A 170 -19.35 -8.39 8.59
CA ILE A 170 -19.22 -9.61 9.39
C ILE A 170 -20.03 -9.59 10.68
N THR A 171 -20.50 -8.40 11.12
CA THR A 171 -21.33 -8.26 12.32
C THR A 171 -22.68 -8.98 12.11
N GLY A 172 -23.03 -9.87 13.04
CA GLY A 172 -24.29 -10.63 12.98
C GLY A 172 -24.30 -11.76 11.93
N VAL A 173 -23.15 -12.06 11.31
CA VAL A 173 -23.00 -13.14 10.30
C VAL A 173 -21.97 -14.17 10.74
N VAL A 174 -20.86 -13.71 11.32
CA VAL A 174 -19.75 -14.59 11.66
C VAL A 174 -19.95 -15.23 13.01
N VAL A 175 -19.76 -16.54 13.01
CA VAL A 175 -19.92 -17.44 14.15
C VAL A 175 -18.55 -17.77 14.73
N SER A 176 -18.41 -17.72 16.05
CA SER A 176 -17.22 -18.17 16.76
C SER A 176 -16.99 -19.66 16.53
N HIS A 177 -15.78 -20.01 16.16
CA HIS A 177 -15.40 -21.42 15.95
C HIS A 177 -15.47 -22.25 17.25
N GLU A 178 -15.25 -21.61 18.40
CA GLU A 178 -15.22 -22.29 19.71
C GLU A 178 -16.59 -22.49 20.30
N THR A 179 -17.45 -21.46 20.21
CA THR A 179 -18.77 -21.47 20.90
C THR A 179 -19.93 -21.81 19.98
N GLY A 180 -19.77 -21.70 18.67
CA GLY A 180 -20.86 -21.85 17.72
C GLY A 180 -21.88 -20.70 17.73
N GLU A 181 -21.62 -19.65 18.49
CA GLU A 181 -22.49 -18.48 18.61
C GLU A 181 -21.96 -17.29 17.77
N LEU A 182 -22.83 -16.34 17.44
CA LEU A 182 -22.46 -15.14 16.73
C LEU A 182 -21.46 -14.32 17.56
N LEU A 183 -20.44 -13.77 16.88
CA LEU A 183 -19.47 -12.90 17.53
C LEU A 183 -20.14 -11.68 18.15
N SER A 184 -19.85 -11.40 19.41
CA SER A 184 -20.22 -10.14 20.06
C SER A 184 -19.54 -8.94 19.37
N ALA A 185 -20.03 -7.72 19.61
CA ALA A 185 -19.48 -6.51 19.01
C ALA A 185 -17.97 -6.30 19.31
N GLY A 186 -17.53 -6.66 20.53
CA GLY A 186 -16.12 -6.60 20.93
C GLY A 186 -15.28 -7.64 20.22
N GLN A 187 -15.74 -8.88 20.16
CA GLN A 187 -15.07 -9.97 19.42
C GLN A 187 -14.99 -9.67 17.93
N THR A 188 -16.05 -9.13 17.33
CA THR A 188 -16.06 -8.69 15.93
C THR A 188 -15.00 -7.63 15.68
N GLN A 189 -14.86 -6.62 16.57
CA GLN A 189 -13.84 -5.58 16.43
C GLN A 189 -12.43 -6.16 16.47
N THR A 190 -12.17 -7.07 17.42
CA THR A 190 -10.87 -7.77 17.52
C THR A 190 -10.61 -8.61 16.28
N TRP A 191 -11.63 -9.33 15.81
CA TRP A 191 -11.50 -10.19 14.62
C TRP A 191 -11.22 -9.40 13.35
N VAL A 192 -11.85 -8.25 13.14
CA VAL A 192 -11.52 -7.32 12.04
C VAL A 192 -10.04 -6.91 12.09
N GLY A 193 -9.54 -6.62 13.30
CA GLY A 193 -8.11 -6.33 13.48
C GLY A 193 -7.21 -7.49 13.05
N VAL A 194 -7.58 -8.72 13.42
CA VAL A 194 -6.86 -9.94 13.02
C VAL A 194 -6.89 -10.12 11.50
N LEU A 195 -8.04 -10.01 10.85
CA LEU A 195 -8.15 -10.15 9.40
C LEU A 195 -7.33 -9.09 8.67
N ASN A 196 -7.34 -7.83 9.12
CA ASN A 196 -6.53 -6.77 8.56
C ASN A 196 -5.02 -6.96 8.81
N GLY A 197 -4.63 -7.65 9.88
CA GLY A 197 -3.24 -7.99 10.17
C GLY A 197 -2.74 -9.22 9.39
N ILE A 198 -3.63 -10.10 8.96
CA ILE A 198 -3.27 -11.36 8.30
C ILE A 198 -2.97 -11.18 6.81
N TYR A 199 -3.76 -10.43 6.03
CA TYR A 199 -3.58 -10.39 4.58
C TYR A 199 -2.21 -9.85 4.11
N PRO A 200 -1.46 -9.00 4.84
CA PRO A 200 -0.10 -8.64 4.45
C PRO A 200 0.89 -9.80 4.48
N ILE A 201 0.62 -10.86 5.26
CA ILE A 201 1.50 -12.04 5.34
C ILE A 201 1.54 -12.79 4.00
N PRO A 202 0.40 -13.26 3.44
CA PRO A 202 0.42 -13.85 2.10
C PRO A 202 0.86 -12.86 1.01
N ALA A 203 0.64 -11.56 1.18
CA ALA A 203 1.19 -10.56 0.26
C ALA A 203 2.72 -10.54 0.26
N CYS A 204 3.34 -10.60 1.45
CA CYS A 204 4.79 -10.70 1.61
C CYS A 204 5.32 -11.97 0.93
N ILE A 205 4.68 -13.12 1.17
CA ILE A 205 5.06 -14.40 0.56
C ILE A 205 4.90 -14.34 -0.96
N ALA A 206 3.77 -13.86 -1.46
CA ALA A 206 3.51 -13.72 -2.89
C ALA A 206 4.55 -12.85 -3.59
N ALA A 207 4.95 -11.74 -2.96
CA ALA A 207 5.98 -10.85 -3.49
C ALA A 207 7.32 -11.56 -3.77
N LEU A 208 7.69 -12.57 -3.01
CA LEU A 208 8.92 -13.34 -3.25
C LEU A 208 8.91 -14.16 -4.56
N PHE A 209 7.71 -14.48 -5.06
CA PHE A 209 7.54 -15.32 -6.24
C PHE A 209 7.07 -14.54 -7.48
N ILE A 210 6.43 -13.40 -7.29
CA ILE A 210 5.84 -12.58 -8.37
C ILE A 210 6.88 -12.24 -9.45
N ASP A 211 8.10 -11.84 -9.08
CA ASP A 211 9.15 -11.50 -10.04
C ASP A 211 9.51 -12.69 -10.95
N LYS A 212 9.71 -13.87 -10.36
CA LYS A 212 10.04 -15.09 -11.11
C LYS A 212 8.92 -15.51 -12.04
N ILE A 213 7.68 -15.40 -11.59
CA ILE A 213 6.49 -15.74 -12.38
C ILE A 213 6.31 -14.69 -13.51
N ALA A 214 6.51 -13.42 -13.19
CA ALA A 214 6.41 -12.32 -14.15
C ALA A 214 7.49 -12.38 -15.24
N ALA A 215 8.70 -12.83 -14.90
CA ALA A 215 9.77 -13.07 -15.87
C ALA A 215 9.39 -14.16 -16.89
N ARG A 216 8.58 -15.15 -16.49
CA ARG A 216 8.17 -16.26 -17.38
C ARG A 216 6.87 -15.97 -18.13
N TRP A 217 5.88 -15.38 -17.48
CA TRP A 217 4.51 -15.21 -17.99
C TRP A 217 4.18 -13.78 -18.39
N GLY A 218 5.03 -12.84 -18.03
CA GLY A 218 4.84 -11.40 -18.26
C GLY A 218 4.00 -10.71 -17.19
N ASN A 219 4.28 -9.43 -16.97
CA ASN A 219 3.69 -8.63 -15.91
C ASN A 219 2.15 -8.53 -15.99
N LYS A 220 1.60 -8.44 -17.22
CA LYS A 220 0.14 -8.29 -17.41
C LYS A 220 -0.63 -9.52 -16.95
N LEU A 221 -0.17 -10.73 -17.33
CA LEU A 221 -0.84 -11.97 -16.95
C LEU A 221 -0.74 -12.22 -15.45
N VAL A 222 0.44 -11.98 -14.87
CA VAL A 222 0.65 -12.12 -13.41
C VAL A 222 -0.25 -11.16 -12.65
N TYR A 223 -0.37 -9.92 -13.11
CA TYR A 223 -1.28 -8.96 -12.49
C TYR A 223 -2.74 -9.44 -12.55
N ALA A 224 -3.19 -9.91 -13.72
CA ALA A 224 -4.55 -10.45 -13.87
C ALA A 224 -4.82 -11.65 -12.95
N LEU A 225 -3.85 -12.57 -12.79
CA LEU A 225 -3.96 -13.70 -11.88
C LEU A 225 -4.02 -13.26 -10.41
N CYS A 226 -3.21 -12.28 -10.01
CA CYS A 226 -3.28 -11.72 -8.66
C CYS A 226 -4.67 -11.11 -8.39
N LEU A 227 -5.22 -10.34 -9.33
CA LEU A 227 -6.56 -9.76 -9.20
C LEU A 227 -7.65 -10.81 -9.14
N LEU A 228 -7.53 -11.90 -9.92
CA LEU A 228 -8.45 -13.03 -9.86
C LEU A 228 -8.42 -13.71 -8.47
N CYS A 229 -7.24 -13.91 -7.90
CA CYS A 229 -7.10 -14.41 -6.51
C CYS A 229 -7.83 -13.50 -5.51
N GLY A 230 -7.69 -12.17 -5.68
CA GLY A 230 -8.41 -11.20 -4.85
C GLY A 230 -9.92 -11.27 -5.02
N ALA A 231 -10.41 -11.36 -6.26
CA ALA A 231 -11.84 -11.48 -6.53
C ALA A 231 -12.43 -12.75 -5.87
N LEU A 232 -11.73 -13.88 -5.98
CA LEU A 232 -12.12 -15.12 -5.29
C LEU A 232 -12.06 -14.95 -3.76
N GLY A 233 -11.07 -14.20 -3.24
CA GLY A 233 -10.99 -13.85 -1.83
C GLY A 233 -12.19 -13.03 -1.37
N PHE A 234 -12.57 -11.98 -2.09
CA PHE A 234 -13.77 -11.19 -1.76
C PHE A 234 -15.06 -12.02 -1.80
N LEU A 235 -15.24 -12.85 -2.83
CA LEU A 235 -16.37 -13.76 -2.90
C LEU A 235 -16.36 -14.78 -1.74
N GLY A 236 -15.19 -15.28 -1.37
CA GLY A 236 -15.01 -16.17 -0.22
C GLY A 236 -15.44 -15.52 1.08
N LEU A 237 -15.11 -14.25 1.32
CA LEU A 237 -15.58 -13.54 2.51
C LEU A 237 -17.11 -13.42 2.60
N CYS A 238 -17.79 -13.28 1.44
CA CYS A 238 -19.24 -13.18 1.40
C CYS A 238 -19.96 -14.49 1.76
N VAL A 239 -19.31 -15.64 1.54
CA VAL A 239 -19.95 -16.96 1.78
C VAL A 239 -19.44 -17.65 3.05
N THR A 240 -18.35 -17.18 3.64
CA THR A 240 -17.73 -17.81 4.82
C THR A 240 -18.26 -17.18 6.11
N THR A 241 -18.94 -18.00 6.92
CA THR A 241 -19.55 -17.60 8.19
C THR A 241 -18.74 -18.04 9.42
N ASP A 242 -17.87 -19.05 9.29
CA ASP A 242 -16.99 -19.48 10.38
C ASP A 242 -15.82 -18.52 10.55
N GLN A 243 -15.52 -18.19 11.80
CA GLN A 243 -14.48 -17.25 12.20
C GLN A 243 -13.11 -17.58 11.58
N TYR A 244 -12.58 -18.76 11.79
CA TYR A 244 -11.24 -19.09 11.29
C TYR A 244 -11.20 -19.38 9.79
N ALA A 245 -12.29 -19.89 9.24
CA ALA A 245 -12.38 -20.11 7.81
C ALA A 245 -12.28 -18.81 7.00
N GLN A 246 -12.62 -17.64 7.58
CA GLN A 246 -12.42 -16.34 6.95
C GLN A 246 -10.94 -15.97 6.67
N MET A 247 -9.99 -16.66 7.31
CA MET A 247 -8.57 -16.46 7.01
C MET A 247 -8.20 -16.93 5.59
N ILE A 248 -8.90 -17.95 5.05
CA ILE A 248 -8.63 -18.50 3.71
C ILE A 248 -8.87 -17.44 2.62
N PRO A 249 -10.01 -16.76 2.56
CA PRO A 249 -10.23 -15.64 1.65
C PRO A 249 -9.18 -14.54 1.75
N MET A 250 -8.67 -14.25 2.96
CA MET A 250 -7.65 -13.22 3.16
C MET A 250 -6.32 -13.56 2.47
N VAL A 251 -6.02 -14.84 2.25
CA VAL A 251 -4.85 -15.25 1.45
C VAL A 251 -4.98 -14.74 0.01
N GLY A 252 -6.14 -14.92 -0.62
CA GLY A 252 -6.40 -14.43 -1.98
C GLY A 252 -6.31 -12.91 -2.09
N ILE A 253 -6.87 -12.20 -1.09
CA ILE A 253 -6.80 -10.73 -1.01
C ILE A 253 -5.35 -10.27 -0.82
N GLY A 254 -4.55 -10.97 -0.01
CA GLY A 254 -3.14 -10.66 0.17
C GLY A 254 -2.32 -10.84 -1.12
N VAL A 255 -2.58 -11.89 -1.88
CA VAL A 255 -1.94 -12.07 -3.21
C VAL A 255 -2.31 -10.93 -4.16
N ALA A 256 -3.58 -10.52 -4.18
CA ALA A 256 -4.02 -9.37 -4.99
C ALA A 256 -3.35 -8.08 -4.54
N TRP A 257 -3.24 -7.85 -3.23
CA TRP A 257 -2.57 -6.68 -2.66
C TRP A 257 -1.11 -6.59 -3.13
N ALA A 258 -0.35 -7.69 -3.10
CA ALA A 258 1.01 -7.71 -3.65
C ALA A 258 1.04 -7.35 -5.14
N GLY A 259 0.11 -7.88 -5.93
CA GLY A 259 -0.02 -7.56 -7.35
C GLY A 259 -0.36 -6.09 -7.60
N ILE A 260 -1.30 -5.52 -6.83
CA ILE A 260 -1.75 -4.12 -6.94
C ILE A 260 -0.61 -3.14 -6.61
N LEU A 261 0.23 -3.48 -5.64
CA LEU A 261 1.36 -2.64 -5.26
C LEU A 261 2.55 -2.70 -6.23
N ALA A 262 2.80 -3.84 -6.89
CA ALA A 262 4.00 -4.02 -7.70
C ALA A 262 3.75 -3.89 -9.22
N MET A 263 2.74 -4.59 -9.74
CA MET A 263 2.60 -4.80 -11.19
C MET A 263 2.22 -3.55 -11.99
N PRO A 264 1.30 -2.68 -11.56
CA PRO A 264 0.97 -1.47 -12.29
C PRO A 264 2.16 -0.55 -12.50
N TYR A 265 2.99 -0.41 -11.48
CA TYR A 265 4.19 0.43 -11.56
C TYR A 265 5.28 -0.19 -12.44
N ALA A 266 5.46 -1.51 -12.36
CA ALA A 266 6.37 -2.24 -13.23
C ALA A 266 5.96 -2.19 -14.72
N ILE A 267 4.66 -2.14 -15.01
CA ILE A 267 4.14 -1.99 -16.37
C ILE A 267 4.25 -0.53 -16.82
N LEU A 268 3.85 0.41 -15.98
CA LEU A 268 3.83 1.84 -16.27
C LEU A 268 5.23 2.38 -16.49
N SER A 269 6.20 1.99 -15.67
CA SER A 269 7.59 2.45 -15.76
C SER A 269 8.31 2.06 -17.06
N ARG A 270 7.78 1.08 -17.77
CA ARG A 270 8.28 0.70 -19.12
C ARG A 270 7.54 1.38 -20.26
N ALA A 271 6.39 1.99 -19.97
CA ALA A 271 5.52 2.61 -20.99
C ALA A 271 5.61 4.14 -21.00
N VAL A 272 6.27 4.72 -20.00
CA VAL A 272 6.41 6.16 -19.80
C VAL A 272 7.86 6.55 -19.96
N ASP A 273 8.11 7.71 -20.58
CA ASP A 273 9.43 8.30 -20.68
C ASP A 273 10.01 8.58 -19.28
N ALA A 274 11.25 8.14 -19.07
CA ALA A 274 11.98 8.30 -17.80
C ALA A 274 12.01 9.77 -17.34
N ARG A 275 12.20 10.72 -18.26
CA ARG A 275 12.24 12.17 -17.95
C ARG A 275 10.97 12.72 -17.34
N ARG A 276 9.84 12.08 -17.63
CA ARG A 276 8.49 12.50 -17.18
C ARG A 276 7.89 11.53 -16.16
N MET A 277 8.66 10.57 -15.70
CA MET A 277 8.22 9.49 -14.83
C MET A 277 7.54 10.03 -13.55
N GLY A 278 8.18 10.97 -12.86
CA GLY A 278 7.63 11.54 -11.61
C GLY A 278 6.26 12.20 -11.80
N VAL A 279 6.07 12.95 -12.89
CA VAL A 279 4.79 13.61 -13.18
C VAL A 279 3.71 12.59 -13.52
N TYR A 280 4.02 11.60 -14.38
CA TYR A 280 3.06 10.55 -14.72
C TYR A 280 2.73 9.64 -13.53
N MET A 281 3.68 9.36 -12.63
CA MET A 281 3.39 8.66 -11.37
C MET A 281 2.44 9.49 -10.49
N GLY A 282 2.63 10.80 -10.42
CA GLY A 282 1.71 11.72 -9.73
C GLY A 282 0.29 11.69 -10.32
N ILE A 283 0.16 11.78 -11.66
CA ILE A 283 -1.13 11.67 -12.35
C ILE A 283 -1.76 10.29 -12.10
N PHE A 284 -0.97 9.23 -12.15
CA PHE A 284 -1.45 7.87 -11.90
C PHE A 284 -1.98 7.69 -10.47
N ASN A 285 -1.47 8.45 -9.51
CA ASN A 285 -1.96 8.42 -8.14
C ASN A 285 -3.43 8.86 -8.01
N PHE A 286 -3.96 9.66 -8.94
CA PHE A 286 -5.38 10.00 -8.94
C PHE A 286 -6.27 8.77 -9.07
N THR A 287 -5.81 7.72 -9.78
CA THR A 287 -6.55 6.46 -9.90
C THR A 287 -6.62 5.67 -8.59
N ILE A 288 -5.78 6.02 -7.62
CA ILE A 288 -5.78 5.47 -6.27
C ILE A 288 -6.64 6.33 -5.34
N THR A 289 -6.49 7.64 -5.41
CA THR A 289 -7.12 8.58 -4.46
C THR A 289 -8.60 8.81 -4.76
N ILE A 290 -8.97 8.95 -6.05
CA ILE A 290 -10.37 9.22 -6.43
C ILE A 290 -11.33 8.13 -5.94
N PRO A 291 -11.06 6.82 -6.12
CA PRO A 291 -11.98 5.78 -5.65
C PRO A 291 -12.11 5.67 -4.14
N GLN A 292 -11.23 6.33 -3.38
CA GLN A 292 -11.32 6.39 -1.92
C GLN A 292 -12.20 7.55 -1.43
N ILE A 293 -12.48 8.51 -2.30
CA ILE A 293 -13.31 9.70 -2.01
C ILE A 293 -14.77 9.48 -2.44
N VAL A 294 -14.98 8.74 -3.53
CA VAL A 294 -16.29 8.46 -4.12
C VAL A 294 -16.94 7.25 -3.47
#